data_b9ccb90b6f0e7b9b1a5eed89379684f3
#
_entry.id   b9ccb90b6f0e7b9b1a5eed89379684f3
#
_cell.length_a   1.000
_cell.length_b   1.000
_cell.length_c   1.000
_cell.angle_alpha   90.00
_cell.angle_beta   90.00
_cell.angle_gamma   90.00
#
_symmetry.space_group_name_H-M   'P 1'
#
loop_
_entity.id
_entity.type
_entity.pdbx_description
1 polymer ?
#
loop_
_entity_poly.entity_id
_entity_poly.type
_entity_poly.pdbx_seq_one_letter_code
_entity_poly.pdbx_strand_id
1 'polypeptide(L)'
;MAAIEAFQLDAAYVAVGKRLGLPTQSYMALSDSPVLDAQAGAETFGSALIAALAGVNSVSGPGMLDFLLVFSLPKLVADDDWCGQALRFVREVKAMDDLPVRDLVDRLLADQHLIMAPHTIANWESTLYLPSPVTFRDNREAWLRAGGKDTYQRAADEAERRLARYRQIETDAAVDAELRRIMITGLETQTELPIVPPAAEPVIDDASADPDGPGRGRRVNARRQRGPG
;
A
#
# COMPACT_ATOMS: atom_id res chain seq x y z
N MET A 1 -15.55 -14.04 -6.44
CA MET A 1 -15.68 -12.62 -6.09
C MET A 1 -14.80 -11.76 -6.98
N ALA A 2 -13.67 -12.27 -7.46
CA ALA A 2 -12.76 -11.54 -8.36
C ALA A 2 -13.07 -11.72 -9.86
N ALA A 3 -14.24 -12.21 -10.21
CA ALA A 3 -14.69 -12.26 -11.60
C ALA A 3 -14.85 -10.84 -12.16
N ILE A 4 -14.48 -10.63 -13.42
CA ILE A 4 -14.51 -9.30 -14.04
C ILE A 4 -15.92 -8.69 -14.06
N GLU A 5 -16.94 -9.52 -14.15
CA GLU A 5 -18.35 -9.11 -14.10
C GLU A 5 -18.72 -8.57 -12.70
N ALA A 6 -18.15 -9.14 -11.63
CA ALA A 6 -18.35 -8.62 -10.27
C ALA A 6 -17.74 -7.22 -10.14
N PHE A 7 -16.53 -7.01 -10.64
CA PHE A 7 -15.89 -5.69 -10.63
C PHE A 7 -16.66 -4.66 -11.49
N GLN A 8 -17.26 -5.11 -12.58
CA GLN A 8 -18.11 -4.27 -13.41
C GLN A 8 -19.39 -3.82 -12.67
N LEU A 9 -20.03 -4.74 -11.95
CA LEU A 9 -21.21 -4.43 -11.14
C LEU A 9 -20.85 -3.52 -9.96
N ASP A 10 -19.73 -3.78 -9.29
CA ASP A 10 -19.21 -2.96 -8.20
C ASP A 10 -18.91 -1.52 -8.66
N ALA A 11 -18.27 -1.37 -9.81
CA ALA A 11 -18.01 -0.05 -10.38
C ALA A 11 -19.32 0.71 -10.71
N ALA A 12 -20.32 0.00 -11.24
CA ALA A 12 -21.64 0.56 -11.55
C ALA A 12 -22.36 1.01 -10.26
N TYR A 13 -22.39 0.18 -9.26
CA TYR A 13 -23.00 0.51 -7.96
C TYR A 13 -22.28 1.69 -7.28
N VAL A 14 -20.94 1.74 -7.34
CA VAL A 14 -20.17 2.88 -6.83
C VAL A 14 -20.56 4.17 -7.54
N ALA A 15 -20.72 4.14 -8.87
CA ALA A 15 -21.16 5.31 -9.64
C ALA A 15 -22.54 5.83 -9.17
N VAL A 16 -23.47 4.93 -8.84
CA VAL A 16 -24.77 5.30 -8.25
C VAL A 16 -24.58 5.95 -6.87
N GLY A 17 -23.79 5.34 -5.99
CA GLY A 17 -23.49 5.91 -4.68
C GLY A 17 -22.88 7.31 -4.77
N LYS A 18 -21.92 7.51 -5.67
CA LYS A 18 -21.29 8.82 -5.93
C LYS A 18 -22.31 9.84 -6.45
N ARG A 19 -23.21 9.43 -7.35
CA ARG A 19 -24.29 10.29 -7.85
C ARG A 19 -25.21 10.77 -6.73
N LEU A 20 -25.43 9.95 -5.72
CA LEU A 20 -26.25 10.26 -4.55
C LEU A 20 -25.47 11.01 -3.43
N GLY A 21 -24.19 11.30 -3.64
CA GLY A 21 -23.36 11.97 -2.64
C GLY A 21 -22.97 11.07 -1.46
N LEU A 22 -23.09 9.75 -1.58
CA LEU A 22 -22.83 8.80 -0.50
C LEU A 22 -21.36 8.34 -0.52
N PRO A 23 -20.77 8.06 0.66
CA PRO A 23 -19.53 7.30 0.72
C PRO A 23 -19.78 5.87 0.24
N THR A 24 -18.78 5.30 -0.44
CA THR A 24 -18.86 3.97 -1.07
C THR A 24 -17.76 3.07 -0.55
N GLN A 25 -18.08 1.79 -0.41
CA GLN A 25 -17.13 0.74 -0.03
C GLN A 25 -17.33 -0.45 -0.97
N SER A 26 -16.26 -1.13 -1.35
CA SER A 26 -16.33 -2.31 -2.20
C SER A 26 -15.29 -3.36 -1.81
N TYR A 27 -15.62 -4.63 -2.08
CA TYR A 27 -14.72 -5.76 -1.99
C TYR A 27 -13.89 -5.88 -3.28
N MET A 28 -12.94 -4.97 -3.45
CA MET A 28 -11.97 -4.96 -4.54
C MET A 28 -10.55 -5.12 -3.98
N ALA A 29 -9.55 -5.24 -4.82
CA ALA A 29 -8.15 -5.53 -4.47
C ALA A 29 -8.00 -6.88 -3.74
N LEU A 30 -8.74 -7.88 -4.16
CA LEU A 30 -8.70 -9.26 -3.66
C LEU A 30 -8.50 -10.24 -4.81
N SER A 31 -8.39 -11.53 -4.50
CA SER A 31 -8.31 -12.58 -5.52
C SER A 31 -9.10 -13.82 -5.12
N ASP A 32 -9.64 -14.51 -6.12
CA ASP A 32 -10.24 -15.83 -5.98
C ASP A 32 -9.19 -16.97 -6.05
N SER A 33 -7.91 -16.64 -6.42
CA SER A 33 -6.83 -17.61 -6.36
C SER A 33 -6.59 -18.11 -4.92
N PRO A 34 -6.33 -19.42 -4.71
CA PRO A 34 -5.98 -19.93 -3.39
C PRO A 34 -4.54 -19.59 -2.95
N VAL A 35 -3.71 -19.09 -3.86
CA VAL A 35 -2.30 -18.78 -3.61
C VAL A 35 -1.90 -17.43 -4.20
N LEU A 36 -0.80 -16.86 -3.72
CA LEU A 36 -0.22 -15.63 -4.27
C LEU A 36 0.56 -15.94 -5.57
N ASP A 37 -0.14 -15.94 -6.68
CA ASP A 37 0.36 -16.22 -8.01
C ASP A 37 0.04 -15.11 -9.03
N ALA A 38 0.18 -15.40 -10.31
CA ALA A 38 -0.12 -14.45 -11.38
C ALA A 38 -1.60 -14.05 -11.44
N GLN A 39 -2.52 -15.00 -11.15
CA GLN A 39 -3.95 -14.71 -11.05
C GLN A 39 -4.21 -13.73 -9.91
N ALA A 40 -3.65 -14.00 -8.73
CA ALA A 40 -3.79 -13.12 -7.58
C ALA A 40 -3.31 -11.70 -7.87
N GLY A 41 -2.17 -11.56 -8.56
CA GLY A 41 -1.65 -10.26 -8.97
C GLY A 41 -2.55 -9.52 -9.95
N ALA A 42 -3.04 -10.21 -10.97
CA ALA A 42 -3.90 -9.63 -12.01
C ALA A 42 -5.25 -9.17 -11.44
N GLU A 43 -5.91 -10.00 -10.65
CA GLU A 43 -7.21 -9.70 -10.05
C GLU A 43 -7.11 -8.58 -9.03
N THR A 44 -6.10 -8.61 -8.16
CA THR A 44 -5.89 -7.57 -7.15
C THR A 44 -5.54 -6.22 -7.78
N PHE A 45 -4.53 -6.17 -8.65
CA PHE A 45 -4.13 -4.90 -9.26
C PHE A 45 -5.22 -4.33 -10.17
N GLY A 46 -5.88 -5.20 -10.97
CA GLY A 46 -6.96 -4.80 -11.87
C GLY A 46 -8.13 -4.18 -11.10
N SER A 47 -8.60 -4.84 -10.04
CA SER A 47 -9.71 -4.33 -9.24
C SER A 47 -9.31 -3.12 -8.38
N ALA A 48 -8.09 -3.06 -7.87
CA ALA A 48 -7.57 -1.87 -7.17
C ALA A 48 -7.56 -0.64 -8.09
N LEU A 49 -7.15 -0.82 -9.36
CA LEU A 49 -7.14 0.26 -10.34
C LEU A 49 -8.56 0.71 -10.69
N ILE A 50 -9.50 -0.23 -10.87
CA ILE A 50 -10.92 0.08 -11.09
C ILE A 50 -11.48 0.86 -9.90
N ALA A 51 -11.21 0.41 -8.67
CA ALA A 51 -11.65 1.08 -7.45
C ALA A 51 -11.11 2.52 -7.35
N ALA A 52 -9.83 2.71 -7.67
CA ALA A 52 -9.20 4.03 -7.66
C ALA A 52 -9.80 4.97 -8.72
N LEU A 53 -10.05 4.48 -9.93
CA LEU A 53 -10.68 5.24 -11.03
C LEU A 53 -12.14 5.58 -10.70
N ALA A 54 -12.90 4.64 -10.12
CA ALA A 54 -14.28 4.87 -9.70
C ALA A 54 -14.39 5.77 -8.46
N GLY A 55 -13.27 6.06 -7.78
CA GLY A 55 -13.23 6.88 -6.58
C GLY A 55 -13.86 6.21 -5.36
N VAL A 56 -13.75 4.89 -5.22
CA VAL A 56 -14.19 4.15 -4.04
C VAL A 56 -13.53 4.71 -2.78
N ASN A 57 -14.32 4.95 -1.73
CA ASN A 57 -13.79 5.55 -0.51
C ASN A 57 -13.07 4.53 0.39
N SER A 58 -13.54 3.28 0.40
CA SER A 58 -12.99 2.20 1.21
C SER A 58 -12.95 0.90 0.41
N VAL A 59 -11.80 0.25 0.38
CA VAL A 59 -11.58 -1.05 -0.27
C VAL A 59 -11.15 -2.04 0.80
N SER A 60 -11.80 -3.20 0.89
CA SER A 60 -11.61 -4.16 1.99
C SER A 60 -11.12 -5.54 1.54
N GLY A 61 -10.51 -5.61 0.35
CA GLY A 61 -9.99 -6.87 -0.20
C GLY A 61 -8.51 -7.20 0.03
N PRO A 62 -7.61 -6.22 0.33
CA PRO A 62 -6.18 -6.54 0.44
C PRO A 62 -5.87 -7.63 1.47
N GLY A 63 -4.98 -8.56 1.08
CA GLY A 63 -4.60 -9.73 1.88
C GLY A 63 -5.49 -10.96 1.67
N MET A 64 -6.62 -10.82 0.97
CA MET A 64 -7.62 -11.89 0.82
C MET A 64 -7.39 -12.72 -0.43
N LEU A 65 -7.48 -14.04 -0.25
CA LEU A 65 -7.39 -15.11 -1.24
C LEU A 65 -8.59 -16.05 -1.08
N ASP A 66 -8.77 -17.00 -2.02
CA ASP A 66 -9.73 -18.10 -1.94
C ASP A 66 -11.13 -17.61 -1.57
N PHE A 67 -11.72 -16.74 -2.36
CA PHE A 67 -13.07 -16.20 -2.15
C PHE A 67 -13.28 -15.57 -0.75
N LEU A 68 -12.27 -14.92 -0.19
CA LEU A 68 -12.23 -14.35 1.16
C LEU A 68 -12.13 -15.40 2.30
N LEU A 69 -11.84 -16.66 1.99
CA LEU A 69 -11.68 -17.71 2.99
C LEU A 69 -10.28 -17.75 3.60
N VAL A 70 -9.29 -17.18 2.90
CA VAL A 70 -7.89 -17.16 3.33
C VAL A 70 -7.38 -15.74 3.43
N PHE A 71 -6.79 -15.39 4.56
CA PHE A 71 -6.01 -14.18 4.73
C PHE A 71 -4.52 -14.51 4.77
N SER A 72 -3.70 -13.79 4.02
CA SER A 72 -2.26 -14.02 3.89
C SER A 72 -1.47 -12.74 4.13
N LEU A 73 -0.56 -12.73 5.11
CA LEU A 73 0.34 -11.60 5.36
C LEU A 73 1.27 -11.30 4.17
N PRO A 74 1.90 -12.30 3.51
CA PRO A 74 2.63 -12.04 2.27
C PRO A 74 1.77 -11.39 1.19
N LYS A 75 0.52 -11.87 1.03
CA LYS A 75 -0.43 -11.27 0.08
C LYS A 75 -0.73 -9.81 0.44
N LEU A 76 -1.00 -9.51 1.71
CA LEU A 76 -1.27 -8.14 2.17
C LEU A 76 -0.11 -7.20 1.85
N VAL A 77 1.13 -7.65 2.01
CA VAL A 77 2.33 -6.86 1.71
C VAL A 77 2.49 -6.63 0.20
N ALA A 78 2.20 -7.65 -0.63
CA ALA A 78 2.19 -7.50 -2.08
C ALA A 78 1.06 -6.55 -2.54
N ASP A 79 -0.11 -6.67 -1.94
CA ASP A 79 -1.27 -5.81 -2.24
C ASP A 79 -1.03 -4.35 -1.86
N ASP A 80 -0.27 -4.07 -0.79
CA ASP A 80 0.15 -2.71 -0.42
C ASP A 80 0.92 -2.03 -1.58
N ASP A 81 1.82 -2.77 -2.23
CA ASP A 81 2.53 -2.28 -3.41
C ASP A 81 1.61 -2.09 -4.61
N TRP A 82 0.74 -3.05 -4.90
CA TRP A 82 -0.17 -2.98 -6.05
C TRP A 82 -1.23 -1.90 -5.88
N CYS A 83 -1.81 -1.77 -4.70
CA CYS A 83 -2.72 -0.67 -4.37
C CYS A 83 -2.00 0.69 -4.45
N GLY A 84 -0.76 0.76 -3.97
CA GLY A 84 0.07 1.95 -4.09
C GLY A 84 0.30 2.37 -5.54
N GLN A 85 0.56 1.40 -6.44
CA GLN A 85 0.69 1.64 -7.89
C GLN A 85 -0.63 2.11 -8.50
N ALA A 86 -1.77 1.50 -8.16
CA ALA A 86 -3.10 1.91 -8.60
C ALA A 86 -3.43 3.35 -8.14
N LEU A 87 -3.14 3.68 -6.89
CA LEU A 87 -3.32 5.02 -6.36
C LEU A 87 -2.37 6.04 -7.00
N ARG A 88 -1.15 5.62 -7.39
CA ARG A 88 -0.22 6.49 -8.13
C ARG A 88 -0.72 6.77 -9.53
N PHE A 89 -1.32 5.78 -10.19
CA PHE A 89 -1.85 5.93 -11.56
C PHE A 89 -2.92 7.01 -11.67
N VAL A 90 -3.80 7.13 -10.67
CA VAL A 90 -4.90 8.13 -10.69
C VAL A 90 -4.47 9.52 -10.21
N ARG A 91 -3.21 9.70 -9.80
CA ARG A 91 -2.69 11.02 -9.48
C ARG A 91 -2.49 11.84 -10.75
N GLU A 92 -2.72 13.13 -10.63
CA GLU A 92 -2.43 14.09 -11.69
C GLU A 92 -0.95 14.04 -12.12
N VAL A 93 -0.71 14.06 -13.42
CA VAL A 93 0.61 14.32 -13.98
C VAL A 93 0.83 15.83 -13.95
N LYS A 94 1.59 16.30 -12.97
CA LYS A 94 1.88 17.72 -12.84
C LYS A 94 2.79 18.19 -13.96
N ALA A 95 2.41 19.27 -14.62
CA ALA A 95 3.35 20.03 -15.43
C ALA A 95 4.45 20.58 -14.54
N MET A 96 5.70 20.42 -14.95
CA MET A 96 6.84 21.02 -14.27
C MET A 96 7.15 22.38 -14.92
N ASP A 97 7.53 23.35 -14.10
CA ASP A 97 7.96 24.66 -14.57
C ASP A 97 9.47 24.60 -14.86
N ASP A 98 9.81 23.85 -15.90
CA ASP A 98 11.18 23.58 -16.35
C ASP A 98 11.47 24.20 -17.72
N LEU A 99 10.70 25.18 -18.11
CA LEU A 99 10.94 25.99 -19.31
C LEU A 99 11.81 27.21 -19.00
N PRO A 100 12.72 27.59 -19.91
CA PRO A 100 13.02 26.92 -21.18
C PRO A 100 13.85 25.64 -21.00
N VAL A 101 13.49 24.58 -21.74
CA VAL A 101 14.17 23.27 -21.68
C VAL A 101 15.57 23.26 -22.31
N ARG A 102 16.06 24.40 -22.81
CA ARG A 102 17.31 24.50 -23.54
C ARG A 102 18.49 23.88 -22.78
N ASP A 103 18.64 24.22 -21.51
CA ASP A 103 19.76 23.73 -20.69
C ASP A 103 19.71 22.20 -20.49
N LEU A 104 18.50 21.62 -20.44
CA LEU A 104 18.31 20.18 -20.37
C LEU A 104 18.68 19.50 -21.70
N VAL A 105 18.31 20.11 -22.83
CA VAL A 105 18.67 19.62 -24.16
C VAL A 105 20.18 19.73 -24.40
N ASP A 106 20.79 20.84 -24.09
CA ASP A 106 22.25 21.04 -24.22
C ASP A 106 23.02 20.01 -23.39
N ARG A 107 22.56 19.75 -22.15
CA ARG A 107 23.13 18.71 -21.28
C ARG A 107 22.89 17.30 -21.85
N LEU A 108 21.70 16.99 -22.36
CA LEU A 108 21.40 15.70 -22.97
C LEU A 108 22.33 15.45 -24.19
N LEU A 109 22.59 16.48 -24.99
CA LEU A 109 23.49 16.36 -26.13
C LEU A 109 24.95 16.18 -25.71
N ALA A 110 25.37 16.79 -24.62
CA ALA A 110 26.73 16.66 -24.10
C ALA A 110 26.95 15.31 -23.38
N ASP A 111 26.07 14.93 -22.46
CA ASP A 111 26.23 13.79 -21.55
C ASP A 111 25.58 12.52 -22.07
N GLN A 112 24.77 12.59 -23.14
CA GLN A 112 23.96 11.52 -23.72
C GLN A 112 22.92 10.91 -22.75
N HIS A 113 22.72 11.51 -21.58
CA HIS A 113 21.71 11.16 -20.59
C HIS A 113 21.41 12.35 -19.66
N LEU A 114 20.28 12.25 -18.91
CA LEU A 114 19.87 13.25 -17.91
C LEU A 114 19.88 12.70 -16.47
N ILE A 115 20.44 11.51 -16.23
CA ILE A 115 20.37 10.85 -14.90
C ILE A 115 20.96 11.75 -13.80
N MET A 116 22.10 12.41 -14.08
CA MET A 116 22.77 13.29 -13.14
C MET A 116 22.40 14.78 -13.30
N ALA A 117 21.39 15.08 -14.12
CA ALA A 117 20.96 16.45 -14.28
C ALA A 117 20.32 16.96 -13.00
N PRO A 118 20.58 18.23 -12.58
CA PRO A 118 19.97 18.82 -11.38
C PRO A 118 18.44 18.73 -11.37
N HIS A 119 17.82 18.88 -12.53
CA HIS A 119 16.38 18.72 -12.71
C HIS A 119 15.92 17.28 -12.34
N THR A 120 16.61 16.24 -12.81
CA THR A 120 16.29 14.86 -12.48
C THR A 120 16.47 14.60 -10.98
N ILE A 121 17.59 15.01 -10.42
CA ILE A 121 17.90 14.83 -8.99
C ILE A 121 16.84 15.52 -8.10
N ALA A 122 16.38 16.68 -8.48
CA ALA A 122 15.38 17.45 -7.72
C ALA A 122 13.95 16.84 -7.78
N ASN A 123 13.63 16.06 -8.83
CA ASN A 123 12.25 15.70 -9.13
C ASN A 123 11.95 14.19 -9.09
N TRP A 124 12.97 13.31 -9.19
CA TRP A 124 12.74 11.87 -9.37
C TRP A 124 11.94 11.23 -8.24
N GLU A 125 12.20 11.58 -6.97
CA GLU A 125 11.47 11.00 -5.83
C GLU A 125 9.98 11.39 -5.82
N SER A 126 9.66 12.60 -6.24
CA SER A 126 8.29 13.11 -6.27
C SER A 126 7.50 12.61 -7.48
N THR A 127 8.19 12.26 -8.57
CA THR A 127 7.56 11.84 -9.83
C THR A 127 7.41 10.34 -9.96
N LEU A 128 8.28 9.55 -9.31
CA LEU A 128 8.21 8.09 -9.36
C LEU A 128 7.39 7.52 -8.21
N TYR A 129 6.83 6.33 -8.44
CA TYR A 129 6.37 5.46 -7.38
C TYR A 129 7.51 4.49 -7.06
N LEU A 130 8.01 4.58 -5.84
CA LEU A 130 9.05 3.69 -5.34
C LEU A 130 8.38 2.56 -4.54
N PRO A 131 8.26 1.36 -5.10
CA PRO A 131 7.64 0.23 -4.44
C PRO A 131 8.55 -0.32 -3.33
N SER A 132 8.00 -1.21 -2.50
CA SER A 132 8.78 -2.01 -1.56
C SER A 132 9.64 -3.04 -2.31
N PRO A 133 10.57 -3.74 -1.62
CA PRO A 133 11.38 -4.81 -2.22
C PRO A 133 10.57 -5.97 -2.83
N VAL A 134 9.26 -6.04 -2.58
CA VAL A 134 8.35 -7.03 -3.18
C VAL A 134 8.27 -6.86 -4.70
N THR A 135 8.22 -5.62 -5.18
CA THR A 135 8.22 -5.31 -6.61
C THR A 135 9.66 -5.17 -7.11
N PHE A 136 10.18 -6.19 -7.76
CA PHE A 136 11.54 -6.19 -8.31
C PHE A 136 11.60 -5.37 -9.61
N ARG A 137 12.50 -4.40 -9.69
CA ARG A 137 12.62 -3.45 -10.82
C ARG A 137 13.95 -3.51 -11.54
N ASP A 138 14.78 -4.50 -11.22
CA ASP A 138 16.10 -4.66 -11.81
C ASP A 138 16.13 -5.78 -12.87
N ASN A 139 17.30 -6.03 -13.50
CA ASN A 139 17.46 -7.02 -14.54
C ASN A 139 17.60 -8.45 -13.97
N ARG A 140 17.61 -9.44 -14.88
CA ARG A 140 17.70 -10.87 -14.53
C ARG A 140 18.97 -11.21 -13.73
N GLU A 141 20.10 -10.62 -14.05
CA GLU A 141 21.36 -10.92 -13.36
C GLU A 141 21.32 -10.42 -11.92
N ALA A 142 20.81 -9.22 -11.69
CA ALA A 142 20.60 -8.68 -10.36
C ALA A 142 19.62 -9.53 -9.57
N TRP A 143 18.52 -9.97 -10.20
CA TRP A 143 17.56 -10.88 -9.58
C TRP A 143 18.20 -12.20 -9.13
N LEU A 144 19.03 -12.81 -9.98
CA LEU A 144 19.75 -14.04 -9.62
C LEU A 144 20.73 -13.81 -8.46
N ARG A 145 21.49 -12.69 -8.49
CA ARG A 145 22.40 -12.32 -7.39
C ARG A 145 21.65 -12.07 -6.08
N ALA A 146 20.43 -11.56 -6.14
CA ALA A 146 19.55 -11.37 -5.00
C ALA A 146 18.84 -12.64 -4.51
N GLY A 147 19.25 -13.81 -5.02
CA GLY A 147 18.74 -15.13 -4.60
C GLY A 147 17.60 -15.69 -5.45
N GLY A 148 17.22 -15.03 -6.55
CA GLY A 148 16.22 -15.54 -7.51
C GLY A 148 14.82 -15.72 -6.94
N LYS A 149 14.46 -14.97 -5.89
CA LYS A 149 13.19 -15.10 -5.16
C LYS A 149 12.00 -14.67 -6.02
N ASP A 150 10.93 -15.44 -5.98
CA ASP A 150 9.64 -15.07 -6.57
C ASP A 150 8.91 -13.99 -5.74
N THR A 151 7.75 -13.57 -6.21
CA THR A 151 6.98 -12.52 -5.53
C THR A 151 6.51 -12.95 -4.15
N TYR A 152 6.08 -14.21 -3.99
CA TYR A 152 5.65 -14.73 -2.69
C TYR A 152 6.80 -14.71 -1.68
N GLN A 153 7.98 -15.21 -2.08
CA GLN A 153 9.15 -15.26 -1.21
C GLN A 153 9.60 -13.86 -0.77
N ARG A 154 9.64 -12.89 -1.70
CA ARG A 154 9.96 -11.50 -1.36
C ARG A 154 8.91 -10.87 -0.44
N ALA A 155 7.64 -11.16 -0.67
CA ALA A 155 6.55 -10.66 0.17
C ALA A 155 6.58 -11.28 1.58
N ALA A 156 6.94 -12.57 1.71
CA ALA A 156 7.12 -13.22 3.00
C ALA A 156 8.27 -12.60 3.79
N ASP A 157 9.44 -12.44 3.18
CA ASP A 157 10.59 -11.77 3.80
C ASP A 157 10.24 -10.35 4.26
N GLU A 158 9.53 -9.59 3.43
CA GLU A 158 9.11 -8.22 3.77
C GLU A 158 8.08 -8.21 4.90
N ALA A 159 7.16 -9.19 4.95
CA ALA A 159 6.21 -9.32 6.04
C ALA A 159 6.94 -9.59 7.37
N GLU A 160 7.89 -10.51 7.38
CA GLU A 160 8.72 -10.80 8.56
C GLU A 160 9.51 -9.56 9.00
N ARG A 161 10.12 -8.85 8.05
CA ARG A 161 10.86 -7.61 8.34
C ARG A 161 9.96 -6.52 8.93
N ARG A 162 8.73 -6.38 8.44
CA ARG A 162 7.75 -5.42 9.00
C ARG A 162 7.32 -5.81 10.40
N LEU A 163 7.07 -7.10 10.65
CA LEU A 163 6.71 -7.62 11.98
C LEU A 163 7.84 -7.43 12.99
N ALA A 164 9.10 -7.71 12.61
CA ALA A 164 10.26 -7.52 13.49
C ALA A 164 10.46 -6.05 13.89
N ARG A 165 10.04 -5.10 13.05
CA ARG A 165 10.12 -3.66 13.33
C ARG A 165 8.87 -3.10 14.01
N TYR A 166 7.84 -3.91 14.19
CA TYR A 166 6.61 -3.46 14.82
C TYR A 166 6.87 -3.06 16.27
N ARG A 167 6.30 -1.93 16.66
CA ARG A 167 6.25 -1.48 18.05
C ARG A 167 4.79 -1.26 18.40
N GLN A 168 4.36 -1.87 19.47
CA GLN A 168 3.01 -1.65 19.98
C GLN A 168 2.85 -0.17 20.36
N ILE A 169 1.71 0.41 19.96
CA ILE A 169 1.33 1.74 20.42
C ILE A 169 0.87 1.57 21.88
N GLU A 170 1.55 2.22 22.81
CA GLU A 170 1.13 2.27 24.20
C GLU A 170 -0.11 3.15 24.31
N THR A 171 -1.17 2.60 24.85
CA THR A 171 -2.36 3.35 25.20
C THR A 171 -2.19 3.90 26.63
N ASP A 172 -2.60 5.13 26.86
CA ASP A 172 -2.63 5.71 28.21
C ASP A 172 -3.40 4.79 29.17
N ALA A 173 -2.82 4.53 30.34
CA ALA A 173 -3.35 3.56 31.29
C ALA A 173 -4.77 3.88 31.75
N ALA A 174 -5.13 5.17 31.86
CA ALA A 174 -6.50 5.58 32.23
C ALA A 174 -7.47 5.31 31.07
N VAL A 175 -7.04 5.52 29.82
CA VAL A 175 -7.84 5.22 28.63
C VAL A 175 -8.04 3.71 28.50
N ASP A 176 -6.99 2.89 28.68
CA ASP A 176 -7.09 1.42 28.65
C ASP A 176 -8.06 0.90 29.73
N ALA A 177 -7.94 1.40 30.96
CA ALA A 177 -8.84 1.04 32.06
C ALA A 177 -10.30 1.37 31.74
N GLU A 178 -10.57 2.55 31.18
CA GLU A 178 -11.93 2.95 30.81
C GLU A 178 -12.47 2.11 29.65
N LEU A 179 -11.67 1.81 28.64
CA LEU A 179 -12.06 0.92 27.55
C LEU A 179 -12.42 -0.46 28.08
N ARG A 180 -11.60 -1.04 28.96
CA ARG A 180 -11.87 -2.34 29.61
C ARG A 180 -13.15 -2.29 30.43
N ARG A 181 -13.38 -1.24 31.18
CA ARG A 181 -14.62 -1.04 31.93
C ARG A 181 -15.85 -1.04 31.03
N ILE A 182 -15.81 -0.32 29.92
CA ILE A 182 -16.90 -0.26 28.93
C ILE A 182 -17.14 -1.65 28.33
N MET A 183 -16.06 -2.34 27.93
CA MET A 183 -16.14 -3.69 27.35
C MET A 183 -16.79 -4.68 28.33
N ILE A 184 -16.36 -4.69 29.61
CA ILE A 184 -16.93 -5.57 30.64
C ILE A 184 -18.43 -5.30 30.84
N THR A 185 -18.84 -4.04 30.81
CA THR A 185 -20.27 -3.67 30.96
C THR A 185 -21.13 -4.22 29.82
N GLY A 186 -20.55 -4.43 28.63
CA GLY A 186 -21.26 -4.98 27.46
C GLY A 186 -21.16 -6.51 27.31
N LEU A 187 -20.50 -7.22 28.23
CA LEU A 187 -20.40 -8.68 28.14
C LEU A 187 -21.72 -9.35 28.50
N GLU A 188 -22.23 -10.19 27.59
CA GLU A 188 -23.48 -10.95 27.82
C GLU A 188 -23.23 -12.43 28.16
N THR A 189 -22.17 -13.01 27.59
CA THR A 189 -21.91 -14.46 27.63
C THR A 189 -20.70 -14.86 28.47
N GLN A 190 -19.90 -13.93 28.91
CA GLN A 190 -18.70 -14.16 29.73
C GLN A 190 -18.55 -13.03 30.76
N THR A 191 -17.91 -13.32 31.88
CA THR A 191 -17.77 -12.40 33.02
C THR A 191 -16.46 -11.62 32.99
N GLU A 192 -15.50 -12.06 32.21
CA GLU A 192 -14.14 -11.49 32.19
C GLU A 192 -13.64 -11.32 30.75
N LEU A 193 -12.83 -10.31 30.54
CA LEU A 193 -12.11 -10.14 29.26
C LEU A 193 -11.03 -11.20 29.13
N PRO A 194 -10.75 -11.67 27.90
CA PRO A 194 -9.64 -12.61 27.65
C PRO A 194 -8.31 -11.96 28.09
N ILE A 195 -7.42 -12.79 28.63
CA ILE A 195 -6.07 -12.39 28.96
C ILE A 195 -5.32 -12.17 27.65
N VAL A 196 -4.88 -10.93 27.43
CA VAL A 196 -4.00 -10.60 26.30
C VAL A 196 -2.57 -10.92 26.74
N PRO A 197 -1.87 -11.83 26.08
CA PRO A 197 -0.47 -12.12 26.43
C PRO A 197 0.36 -10.82 26.26
N PRO A 198 1.38 -10.62 27.11
CA PRO A 198 2.28 -9.49 26.94
C PRO A 198 2.90 -9.52 25.54
N ALA A 199 3.08 -8.33 24.94
CA ALA A 199 3.77 -8.23 23.68
C ALA A 199 5.14 -8.89 23.79
N ALA A 200 5.48 -9.75 22.83
CA ALA A 200 6.82 -10.33 22.78
C ALA A 200 7.86 -9.19 22.74
N GLU A 201 8.87 -9.29 23.59
CA GLU A 201 9.98 -8.33 23.54
C GLU A 201 10.56 -8.34 22.12
N PRO A 202 10.77 -7.17 21.51
CA PRO A 202 11.34 -7.10 20.17
C PRO A 202 12.75 -7.69 20.22
N VAL A 203 13.02 -8.65 19.37
CA VAL A 203 14.39 -9.09 19.11
C VAL A 203 15.11 -7.89 18.50
N ILE A 204 15.93 -7.22 19.29
CA ILE A 204 16.79 -6.14 18.81
C ILE A 204 17.98 -6.82 18.13
N ASP A 205 17.84 -7.07 16.83
CA ASP A 205 19.00 -7.40 15.99
C ASP A 205 19.69 -6.06 15.67
N ASP A 206 20.75 -5.76 16.40
CA ASP A 206 21.53 -4.51 16.34
C ASP A 206 22.37 -4.39 15.05
N ALA A 207 22.15 -5.27 14.07
CA ALA A 207 23.00 -5.45 12.91
C ALA A 207 22.41 -4.96 11.59
N SER A 208 21.52 -3.98 11.57
CA SER A 208 21.25 -3.26 10.30
C SER A 208 20.42 -2.01 10.52
N ALA A 209 21.01 -0.96 11.00
CA ALA A 209 20.60 0.36 10.57
C ALA A 209 20.97 0.46 9.08
N ASP A 210 20.02 0.19 8.21
CA ASP A 210 20.13 0.53 6.78
C ASP A 210 19.89 2.05 6.68
N PRO A 211 20.92 2.88 6.52
CA PRO A 211 20.75 4.33 6.41
C PRO A 211 20.12 4.75 5.09
N ASP A 212 19.97 3.82 4.12
CA ASP A 212 19.53 4.08 2.76
C ASP A 212 18.19 3.42 2.38
N GLY A 213 17.37 3.05 3.36
CA GLY A 213 16.01 2.60 3.06
C GLY A 213 15.22 3.71 2.36
N PRO A 214 14.55 3.45 1.19
CA PRO A 214 13.84 4.46 0.43
C PRO A 214 12.84 5.19 1.32
N GLY A 215 13.08 6.49 1.50
CA GLY A 215 12.27 7.35 2.34
C GLY A 215 10.79 7.25 1.94
N ARG A 216 9.97 6.67 2.80
CA ARG A 216 8.51 6.72 2.64
C ARG A 216 8.10 8.16 2.70
N GLY A 217 7.70 8.72 1.56
CA GLY A 217 7.15 10.05 1.49
C GLY A 217 6.10 10.24 2.59
N ARG A 218 6.35 11.22 3.48
CA ARG A 218 5.40 11.66 4.50
C ARG A 218 4.04 11.78 3.86
N ARG A 219 3.05 11.02 4.33
CA ARG A 219 1.64 11.24 4.02
C ARG A 219 1.30 12.65 4.53
N VAL A 220 1.36 13.61 3.63
CA VAL A 220 0.85 14.96 3.90
C VAL A 220 -0.67 14.82 3.87
N ASN A 221 -1.30 14.79 5.02
CA ASN A 221 -2.72 15.02 5.18
C ASN A 221 -3.02 16.46 4.75
N ALA A 222 -3.30 16.66 3.48
CA ALA A 222 -3.87 17.91 2.98
C ALA A 222 -5.33 17.98 3.47
N ARG A 223 -5.54 18.51 4.66
CA ARG A 223 -6.83 19.06 5.07
C ARG A 223 -7.21 20.12 4.04
N ARG A 224 -8.17 19.79 3.18
CA ARG A 224 -8.88 20.80 2.39
C ARG A 224 -9.54 21.80 3.35
N GLN A 225 -8.97 22.95 3.49
CA GLN A 225 -9.68 24.12 3.99
C GLN A 225 -10.73 24.48 2.92
N ARG A 226 -12.00 24.24 3.24
CA ARG A 226 -13.10 24.85 2.50
C ARG A 226 -13.17 26.30 2.97
N GLY A 227 -12.80 27.23 2.09
CA GLY A 227 -13.14 28.65 2.24
C GLY A 227 -14.63 28.86 1.97
N PRO A 228 -15.27 29.86 2.63
CA PRO A 228 -16.67 30.19 2.38
C PRO A 228 -16.77 31.02 1.09
N GLY A 229 -17.73 30.66 0.25
CA GLY A 229 -18.11 31.40 -0.96
C GLY A 229 -19.19 30.62 -1.69
#